data_0fbcd1f256ebd882c87807a7729fc0cc
#
_entry.id   0fbcd1f256ebd882c87807a7729fc0cc
#
_cell.length_a   1.000
_cell.length_b   1.000
_cell.length_c   1.000
_cell.angle_alpha   90.00
_cell.angle_beta   90.00
_cell.angle_gamma   90.00
#
_symmetry.space_group_name_H-M   'P 1'
#
loop_
_entity.id
_entity.type
_entity.pdbx_description
1 polymer ?
#
loop_
_entity_poly.entity_id
_entity_poly.type
_entity_poly.pdbx_seq_one_letter_code
_entity_poly.pdbx_strand_id
1 'polypeptide(L)'
;MNDSIKACLAAACLALPLLAQGAETLTIATVNNNDMIRMQRLSKVFEESHPDIALKWVVLEENVLRQRLTTDIATQGGQFDLLTIGMYEAALWGAKGWLEPMSGLPADYAVDDLLPSVRDGLSVKGTLYALPFYAEASITYYRKDLFQQAGLRMPEQPTWTQLGEFAARLNRPDQGQYGICLRGKAGWGENMALIGTLANAFGARWFDERWQPEFSGGEWKKALDFYVSTLKRYGPPGASSNGFNENLALFNSGKCAIWVDASVAGSFVTDKSQSKVADATGFAFAPREVTDKGASWLYSWALAIPASSRAKDAAKAFATWATSQAYGKLVADREGVANVPPGTRASTYSEAYLAAAPFARVTLESLKRVDPNHPTLKPVPYVGIQLVTIPEFQAIGTQVGKLFSAALTGQMSSDQALAAAQQS
;
A
#
# COMPACT_ATOMS: atom_id res chain seq x y z
N MET A 1 -74.71 29.67 -51.96
CA MET A 1 -74.46 30.43 -50.72
C MET A 1 -73.44 29.50 -49.96
N ASN A 2 -72.23 30.04 -49.96
CA ASN A 2 -71.05 29.32 -49.47
C ASN A 2 -70.88 29.47 -47.99
N ASP A 3 -70.61 28.40 -47.30
CA ASP A 3 -69.98 28.47 -45.98
C ASP A 3 -68.75 27.60 -45.97
N SER A 4 -67.63 28.27 -45.91
CA SER A 4 -66.30 27.66 -45.79
C SER A 4 -65.99 27.40 -44.34
N ILE A 5 -65.83 26.12 -43.97
CA ILE A 5 -65.37 25.68 -42.69
C ILE A 5 -63.82 25.68 -42.70
N LYS A 6 -63.20 26.57 -41.99
CA LYS A 6 -61.76 26.58 -41.72
C LYS A 6 -61.45 25.61 -40.57
N ALA A 7 -60.76 24.49 -40.87
CA ALA A 7 -60.22 23.58 -39.90
C ALA A 7 -58.88 24.14 -39.37
N CYS A 8 -58.79 24.49 -38.08
CA CYS A 8 -57.55 24.76 -37.39
C CYS A 8 -56.93 23.46 -36.90
N LEU A 9 -55.83 23.02 -37.52
CA LEU A 9 -54.97 21.97 -36.96
C LEU A 9 -54.16 22.57 -35.80
N ALA A 10 -54.49 22.17 -34.58
CA ALA A 10 -53.65 22.44 -33.41
C ALA A 10 -52.57 21.36 -33.37
N ALA A 11 -51.34 21.74 -33.66
CA ALA A 11 -50.16 20.89 -33.44
C ALA A 11 -49.88 20.83 -31.93
N ALA A 12 -50.26 19.69 -31.29
CA ALA A 12 -49.85 19.41 -29.90
C ALA A 12 -48.39 18.94 -29.91
N CYS A 13 -47.46 19.83 -29.52
CA CYS A 13 -46.10 19.45 -29.16
C CYS A 13 -46.14 18.59 -27.90
N LEU A 14 -46.04 17.28 -28.04
CA LEU A 14 -45.74 16.37 -26.93
C LEU A 14 -44.29 16.65 -26.46
N ALA A 15 -44.13 17.52 -25.47
CA ALA A 15 -42.93 17.62 -24.69
C ALA A 15 -42.85 16.34 -23.82
N LEU A 16 -42.07 15.34 -24.29
CA LEU A 16 -41.67 14.20 -23.46
C LEU A 16 -40.89 14.79 -22.26
N PRO A 17 -41.28 14.50 -21.02
CA PRO A 17 -40.44 14.87 -19.89
C PRO A 17 -39.13 14.11 -20.06
N LEU A 18 -38.00 14.78 -20.19
CA LEU A 18 -36.69 14.22 -19.87
C LEU A 18 -36.79 13.79 -18.40
N LEU A 19 -36.98 12.50 -18.18
CA LEU A 19 -36.73 11.90 -16.89
C LEU A 19 -35.28 12.25 -16.57
N ALA A 20 -35.09 13.16 -15.63
CA ALA A 20 -33.77 13.37 -15.02
C ALA A 20 -33.40 12.01 -14.42
N GLN A 21 -32.56 11.26 -15.12
CA GLN A 21 -31.94 10.05 -14.58
C GLN A 21 -31.14 10.54 -13.37
N GLY A 22 -31.52 10.08 -12.17
CA GLY A 22 -30.76 10.36 -10.97
C GLY A 22 -29.33 9.88 -11.16
N ALA A 23 -28.36 10.56 -10.55
CA ALA A 23 -26.96 10.20 -10.64
C ALA A 23 -26.76 8.73 -10.26
N GLU A 24 -25.97 7.99 -11.08
CA GLU A 24 -25.57 6.63 -10.79
C GLU A 24 -24.66 6.62 -9.57
N THR A 25 -25.00 5.82 -8.55
CA THR A 25 -24.18 5.74 -7.34
C THR A 25 -23.07 4.73 -7.52
N LEU A 26 -21.83 5.21 -7.45
CA LEU A 26 -20.61 4.39 -7.46
C LEU A 26 -20.17 4.10 -6.02
N THR A 27 -20.31 2.87 -5.57
CA THR A 27 -19.87 2.46 -4.23
C THR A 27 -18.41 2.01 -4.25
N ILE A 28 -17.55 2.75 -3.55
CA ILE A 28 -16.09 2.56 -3.54
C ILE A 28 -15.65 2.05 -2.17
N ALA A 29 -15.06 0.85 -2.11
CA ALA A 29 -14.42 0.35 -0.89
C ALA A 29 -12.94 0.73 -0.88
N THR A 30 -12.49 1.37 0.19
CA THR A 30 -11.11 1.83 0.31
C THR A 30 -10.52 1.67 1.70
N VAL A 31 -9.20 1.67 1.77
CA VAL A 31 -8.43 1.61 3.02
C VAL A 31 -8.39 2.98 3.70
N ASN A 32 -8.42 2.96 5.03
CA ASN A 32 -8.24 4.17 5.85
C ASN A 32 -6.76 4.53 5.95
N ASN A 33 -6.27 5.28 4.98
CA ASN A 33 -4.95 5.90 5.03
C ASN A 33 -5.00 7.33 4.45
N ASN A 34 -3.92 8.09 4.66
CA ASN A 34 -3.91 9.52 4.36
C ASN A 34 -4.08 9.82 2.86
N ASP A 35 -3.53 9.01 1.96
CA ASP A 35 -3.66 9.21 0.51
C ASP A 35 -5.09 8.95 0.04
N MET A 36 -5.76 7.93 0.59
CA MET A 36 -7.16 7.67 0.28
C MET A 36 -8.10 8.72 0.86
N ILE A 37 -7.77 9.28 2.03
CA ILE A 37 -8.50 10.43 2.60
C ILE A 37 -8.34 11.66 1.71
N ARG A 38 -7.12 11.90 1.18
CA ARG A 38 -6.86 12.96 0.20
C ARG A 38 -7.67 12.75 -1.08
N MET A 39 -7.69 11.54 -1.62
CA MET A 39 -8.48 11.20 -2.81
C MET A 39 -9.97 11.50 -2.58
N GLN A 40 -10.54 11.10 -1.45
CA GLN A 40 -11.94 11.39 -1.14
C GLN A 40 -12.22 12.89 -1.13
N ARG A 41 -11.34 13.70 -0.54
CA ARG A 41 -11.49 15.16 -0.51
C ARG A 41 -11.42 15.77 -1.90
N LEU A 42 -10.48 15.30 -2.74
CA LEU A 42 -10.26 15.82 -4.08
C LEU A 42 -11.25 15.28 -5.12
N SER A 43 -11.92 14.17 -4.81
CA SER A 43 -12.89 13.53 -5.75
C SER A 43 -14.11 14.40 -6.05
N LYS A 44 -14.36 15.46 -5.28
CA LYS A 44 -15.38 16.45 -5.61
C LYS A 44 -15.15 17.09 -6.98
N VAL A 45 -13.89 17.24 -7.40
CA VAL A 45 -13.55 17.74 -8.74
C VAL A 45 -14.03 16.78 -9.84
N PHE A 46 -13.97 15.47 -9.57
CA PHE A 46 -14.54 14.48 -10.49
C PHE A 46 -16.07 14.57 -10.56
N GLU A 47 -16.77 14.67 -9.43
CA GLU A 47 -18.22 14.78 -9.38
C GLU A 47 -18.72 16.07 -10.06
N GLU A 48 -18.00 17.18 -9.96
CA GLU A 48 -18.30 18.42 -10.68
C GLU A 48 -18.24 18.28 -12.20
N SER A 49 -17.34 17.43 -12.71
CA SER A 49 -17.20 17.15 -14.15
C SER A 49 -18.07 15.97 -14.63
N HIS A 50 -18.61 15.17 -13.72
CA HIS A 50 -19.46 13.99 -13.97
C HIS A 50 -20.72 14.04 -13.09
N PRO A 51 -21.63 15.00 -13.32
CA PRO A 51 -22.81 15.21 -12.47
C PRO A 51 -23.81 14.03 -12.49
N ASP A 52 -23.63 13.12 -13.42
CA ASP A 52 -24.36 11.85 -13.57
C ASP A 52 -23.81 10.71 -12.68
N ILE A 53 -22.67 10.93 -11.98
CA ILE A 53 -22.04 9.96 -11.08
C ILE A 53 -21.95 10.53 -9.67
N ALA A 54 -22.48 9.80 -8.68
CA ALA A 54 -22.37 10.15 -7.27
C ALA A 54 -21.46 9.14 -6.54
N LEU A 55 -20.47 9.61 -5.81
CA LEU A 55 -19.50 8.75 -5.13
C LEU A 55 -19.96 8.42 -3.72
N LYS A 56 -20.01 7.12 -3.39
CA LYS A 56 -20.27 6.60 -2.05
C LYS A 56 -19.06 5.85 -1.52
N TRP A 57 -18.38 6.43 -0.55
CA TRP A 57 -17.17 5.85 0.04
C TRP A 57 -17.48 4.93 1.22
N VAL A 58 -16.87 3.75 1.23
CA VAL A 58 -16.84 2.80 2.35
C VAL A 58 -15.38 2.66 2.77
N VAL A 59 -15.02 3.39 3.83
CA VAL A 59 -13.63 3.48 4.34
C VAL A 59 -13.46 2.49 5.47
N LEU A 60 -12.50 1.59 5.36
CA LEU A 60 -12.28 0.50 6.30
C LEU A 60 -10.81 0.42 6.74
N GLU A 61 -10.59 -0.08 7.94
CA GLU A 61 -9.28 -0.52 8.39
C GLU A 61 -8.76 -1.64 7.50
N GLU A 62 -7.45 -1.73 7.29
CA GLU A 62 -6.83 -2.58 6.27
C GLU A 62 -7.25 -4.05 6.36
N ASN A 63 -7.13 -4.68 7.54
CA ASN A 63 -7.51 -6.09 7.70
C ASN A 63 -9.00 -6.33 7.46
N VAL A 64 -9.85 -5.38 7.90
CA VAL A 64 -11.30 -5.43 7.68
C VAL A 64 -11.64 -5.26 6.21
N LEU A 65 -10.98 -4.32 5.52
CA LEU A 65 -11.14 -4.13 4.08
C LEU A 65 -10.82 -5.43 3.32
N ARG A 66 -9.64 -5.99 3.55
CA ARG A 66 -9.18 -7.20 2.86
C ARG A 66 -10.12 -8.38 3.06
N GLN A 67 -10.57 -8.62 4.29
CA GLN A 67 -11.52 -9.67 4.60
C GLN A 67 -12.88 -9.45 3.90
N ARG A 68 -13.38 -8.21 3.95
CA ARG A 68 -14.69 -7.88 3.38
C ARG A 68 -14.69 -7.96 1.87
N LEU A 69 -13.63 -7.47 1.20
CA LEU A 69 -13.48 -7.57 -0.25
C LEU A 69 -13.33 -9.02 -0.70
N THR A 70 -12.53 -9.83 0.01
CA THR A 70 -12.36 -11.25 -0.31
C THR A 70 -13.69 -12.00 -0.23
N THR A 71 -14.51 -11.71 0.79
CA THR A 71 -15.84 -12.31 0.91
C THR A 71 -16.77 -11.86 -0.20
N ASP A 72 -16.85 -10.56 -0.46
CA ASP A 72 -17.76 -10.01 -1.48
C ASP A 72 -17.44 -10.53 -2.88
N ILE A 73 -16.16 -10.53 -3.26
CA ILE A 73 -15.74 -10.97 -4.60
C ILE A 73 -15.90 -12.49 -4.79
N ALA A 74 -15.61 -13.29 -3.76
CA ALA A 74 -15.75 -14.75 -3.82
C ALA A 74 -17.20 -15.20 -3.93
N THR A 75 -18.12 -14.45 -3.32
CA THR A 75 -19.56 -14.72 -3.36
C THR A 75 -20.28 -13.99 -4.51
N GLN A 76 -19.57 -13.17 -5.29
CA GLN A 76 -20.13 -12.26 -6.29
C GLN A 76 -21.24 -11.37 -5.70
N GLY A 77 -21.02 -10.90 -4.47
CA GLY A 77 -22.03 -10.20 -3.66
C GLY A 77 -22.44 -8.84 -4.22
N GLY A 78 -21.58 -8.19 -5.01
CA GLY A 78 -21.89 -6.91 -5.67
C GLY A 78 -22.15 -5.76 -4.71
N GLN A 79 -21.52 -5.78 -3.52
CA GLN A 79 -21.65 -4.71 -2.53
C GLN A 79 -20.88 -3.46 -2.97
N PHE A 80 -19.85 -3.62 -3.78
CA PHE A 80 -18.95 -2.56 -4.21
C PHE A 80 -18.82 -2.55 -5.73
N ASP A 81 -18.69 -1.36 -6.31
CA ASP A 81 -18.49 -1.13 -7.74
C ASP A 81 -17.02 -0.87 -8.06
N LEU A 82 -16.27 -0.34 -7.10
CA LEU A 82 -14.84 -0.10 -7.21
C LEU A 82 -14.13 -0.52 -5.93
N LEU A 83 -13.04 -1.26 -6.08
CA LEU A 83 -12.26 -1.83 -4.99
C LEU A 83 -10.88 -1.19 -4.94
N THR A 84 -10.42 -0.85 -3.73
CA THR A 84 -9.01 -0.56 -3.48
C THR A 84 -8.32 -1.86 -3.07
N ILE A 85 -7.46 -2.39 -3.93
CA ILE A 85 -6.78 -3.68 -3.76
C ILE A 85 -5.27 -3.55 -4.00
N GLY A 86 -4.54 -4.61 -3.69
CA GLY A 86 -3.11 -4.69 -3.96
C GLY A 86 -2.76 -5.64 -5.12
N MET A 87 -1.46 -5.78 -5.36
CA MET A 87 -0.93 -6.67 -6.40
C MET A 87 -1.29 -8.13 -6.16
N TYR A 88 -1.37 -8.56 -4.89
CA TYR A 88 -1.78 -9.90 -4.51
C TYR A 88 -3.19 -10.23 -5.02
N GLU A 89 -4.16 -9.38 -4.69
CA GLU A 89 -5.54 -9.55 -5.10
C GLU A 89 -5.70 -9.40 -6.61
N ALA A 90 -5.04 -8.42 -7.23
CA ALA A 90 -5.12 -8.18 -8.67
C ALA A 90 -4.66 -9.41 -9.48
N ALA A 91 -3.54 -10.03 -9.09
CA ALA A 91 -3.03 -11.23 -9.74
C ALA A 91 -3.98 -12.42 -9.60
N LEU A 92 -4.44 -12.71 -8.38
CA LEU A 92 -5.27 -13.88 -8.10
C LEU A 92 -6.71 -13.74 -8.62
N TRP A 93 -7.33 -12.57 -8.41
CA TRP A 93 -8.71 -12.35 -8.82
C TRP A 93 -8.84 -12.07 -10.31
N GLY A 94 -7.84 -11.42 -10.92
CA GLY A 94 -7.74 -11.27 -12.36
C GLY A 94 -7.62 -12.62 -13.07
N ALA A 95 -6.77 -13.53 -12.56
CA ALA A 95 -6.63 -14.88 -13.12
C ALA A 95 -7.92 -15.73 -13.05
N LYS A 96 -8.77 -15.46 -12.03
CA LYS A 96 -10.07 -16.12 -11.86
C LYS A 96 -11.22 -15.48 -12.66
N GLY A 97 -10.97 -14.36 -13.34
CA GLY A 97 -12.01 -13.60 -14.04
C GLY A 97 -12.99 -12.90 -13.08
N TRP A 98 -12.58 -12.62 -11.86
CA TRP A 98 -13.39 -11.91 -10.86
C TRP A 98 -13.29 -10.39 -10.97
N LEU A 99 -12.31 -9.89 -11.73
CA LEU A 99 -12.11 -8.48 -12.03
C LEU A 99 -12.35 -8.20 -13.53
N GLU A 100 -12.81 -7.01 -13.83
CA GLU A 100 -12.87 -6.50 -15.21
C GLU A 100 -11.47 -6.15 -15.71
N PRO A 101 -11.12 -6.51 -16.95
CA PRO A 101 -9.90 -6.03 -17.58
C PRO A 101 -9.92 -4.50 -17.75
N MET A 102 -8.83 -3.83 -17.41
CA MET A 102 -8.65 -2.39 -17.66
C MET A 102 -8.17 -2.15 -19.09
N SER A 103 -9.01 -2.53 -20.07
CA SER A 103 -8.75 -2.35 -21.50
C SER A 103 -9.42 -1.10 -22.06
N GLY A 104 -8.98 -0.61 -23.22
CA GLY A 104 -9.59 0.57 -23.87
C GLY A 104 -9.48 1.85 -23.04
N LEU A 105 -8.38 2.01 -22.31
CA LEU A 105 -8.06 3.26 -21.64
C LEU A 105 -7.80 4.36 -22.67
N PRO A 106 -8.15 5.63 -22.37
CA PRO A 106 -7.87 6.73 -23.29
C PRO A 106 -6.35 6.91 -23.48
N ALA A 107 -5.94 7.40 -24.64
CA ALA A 107 -4.52 7.52 -24.99
C ALA A 107 -3.74 8.41 -24.02
N ASP A 108 -4.37 9.45 -23.47
CA ASP A 108 -3.81 10.38 -22.49
C ASP A 108 -3.66 9.77 -21.10
N TYR A 109 -4.25 8.60 -20.83
CA TYR A 109 -3.93 7.83 -19.63
C TYR A 109 -2.48 7.37 -19.62
N ALA A 110 -1.85 7.21 -20.79
CA ALA A 110 -0.44 6.88 -20.96
C ALA A 110 -0.01 5.64 -20.13
N VAL A 111 -0.53 4.46 -20.50
CA VAL A 111 -0.19 3.18 -19.83
C VAL A 111 1.32 2.92 -19.84
N ASP A 112 2.03 3.33 -20.90
CA ASP A 112 3.47 3.15 -21.05
C ASP A 112 4.30 4.03 -20.09
N ASP A 113 3.70 5.05 -19.48
CA ASP A 113 4.30 5.85 -18.41
C ASP A 113 4.32 5.12 -17.06
N LEU A 114 3.52 4.06 -16.91
CA LEU A 114 3.53 3.26 -15.70
C LEU A 114 4.87 2.53 -15.54
N LEU A 115 5.43 2.53 -14.33
CA LEU A 115 6.65 1.78 -14.03
C LEU A 115 6.41 0.28 -14.31
N PRO A 116 7.30 -0.40 -15.06
CA PRO A 116 7.09 -1.79 -15.48
C PRO A 116 6.80 -2.75 -14.31
N SER A 117 7.55 -2.65 -13.21
CA SER A 117 7.35 -3.50 -12.03
C SER A 117 5.95 -3.35 -11.42
N VAL A 118 5.38 -2.15 -11.47
CA VAL A 118 4.04 -1.86 -10.94
C VAL A 118 2.96 -2.34 -11.90
N ARG A 119 3.09 -1.99 -13.19
CA ARG A 119 2.17 -2.42 -14.23
C ARG A 119 2.08 -3.95 -14.31
N ASP A 120 3.23 -4.61 -14.32
CA ASP A 120 3.31 -6.07 -14.46
C ASP A 120 2.77 -6.78 -13.20
N GLY A 121 3.00 -6.22 -12.00
CA GLY A 121 2.43 -6.71 -10.73
C GLY A 121 0.90 -6.59 -10.62
N LEU A 122 0.27 -5.72 -11.43
CA LEU A 122 -1.19 -5.54 -11.52
C LEU A 122 -1.79 -6.21 -12.77
N SER A 123 -0.98 -6.99 -13.51
CA SER A 123 -1.38 -7.64 -14.75
C SER A 123 -1.35 -9.16 -14.62
N VAL A 124 -2.21 -9.82 -15.41
CA VAL A 124 -2.19 -11.27 -15.60
C VAL A 124 -2.04 -11.55 -17.08
N LYS A 125 -0.98 -12.27 -17.47
CA LYS A 125 -0.69 -12.59 -18.89
C LYS A 125 -0.72 -11.36 -19.81
N GLY A 126 -0.18 -10.22 -19.33
CA GLY A 126 -0.12 -8.97 -20.07
C GLY A 126 -1.42 -8.13 -20.06
N THR A 127 -2.48 -8.59 -19.43
CA THR A 127 -3.73 -7.84 -19.25
C THR A 127 -3.75 -7.16 -17.89
N LEU A 128 -3.93 -5.84 -17.86
CA LEU A 128 -4.02 -5.05 -16.64
C LEU A 128 -5.42 -5.22 -16.01
N TYR A 129 -5.49 -5.49 -14.70
CA TYR A 129 -6.74 -5.69 -13.96
C TYR A 129 -7.00 -4.65 -12.87
N ALA A 130 -6.02 -3.81 -12.57
CA ALA A 130 -6.18 -2.70 -11.63
C ALA A 130 -5.33 -1.52 -12.07
N LEU A 131 -5.78 -0.29 -11.83
CA LEU A 131 -5.05 0.93 -12.12
C LEU A 131 -4.31 1.39 -10.87
N PRO A 132 -2.97 1.54 -10.90
CA PRO A 132 -2.18 1.87 -9.74
C PRO A 132 -2.44 3.30 -9.27
N PHE A 133 -2.83 3.45 -7.99
CA PHE A 133 -3.02 4.75 -7.38
C PHE A 133 -1.72 5.31 -6.82
N TYR A 134 -1.01 4.52 -6.00
CA TYR A 134 0.39 4.74 -5.65
C TYR A 134 1.12 3.39 -5.54
N ALA A 135 2.43 3.43 -5.66
CA ALA A 135 3.27 2.29 -5.39
C ALA A 135 4.39 2.66 -4.42
N GLU A 136 4.82 1.69 -3.64
CA GLU A 136 5.73 1.88 -2.53
C GLU A 136 6.73 0.73 -2.41
N ALA A 137 7.86 1.08 -1.85
CA ALA A 137 8.86 0.17 -1.32
C ALA A 137 8.94 0.37 0.21
N SER A 138 9.54 -0.54 0.96
CA SER A 138 9.96 -0.19 2.32
C SER A 138 11.27 0.58 2.28
N ILE A 139 11.38 1.57 3.17
CA ILE A 139 12.58 2.38 3.36
C ILE A 139 12.82 2.63 4.85
N THR A 140 14.00 3.14 5.18
CA THR A 140 14.36 3.53 6.54
C THR A 140 14.19 5.03 6.72
N TYR A 141 13.34 5.43 7.66
CA TYR A 141 13.20 6.80 8.18
C TYR A 141 14.04 6.93 9.44
N TYR A 142 14.77 8.03 9.60
CA TYR A 142 15.54 8.25 10.81
C TYR A 142 15.64 9.73 11.19
N ARG A 143 15.86 10.02 12.45
CA ARG A 143 16.03 11.34 13.02
C ARG A 143 17.49 11.81 12.89
N LYS A 144 17.77 12.62 11.86
CA LYS A 144 19.12 13.19 11.61
C LYS A 144 19.70 13.91 12.82
N ASP A 145 18.88 14.68 13.52
CA ASP A 145 19.26 15.42 14.71
C ASP A 145 19.70 14.51 15.86
N LEU A 146 18.96 13.43 16.13
CA LEU A 146 19.33 12.47 17.17
C LEU A 146 20.60 11.69 16.81
N PHE A 147 20.77 11.33 15.53
CA PHE A 147 21.99 10.70 15.04
C PHE A 147 23.19 11.62 15.21
N GLN A 148 23.05 12.88 14.82
CA GLN A 148 24.11 13.89 15.00
C GLN A 148 24.49 14.09 16.47
N GLN A 149 23.51 14.24 17.36
CA GLN A 149 23.73 14.36 18.80
C GLN A 149 24.45 13.16 19.42
N ALA A 150 24.17 11.95 18.90
CA ALA A 150 24.79 10.72 19.38
C ALA A 150 26.14 10.39 18.68
N GLY A 151 26.60 11.24 17.75
CA GLY A 151 27.79 10.96 16.94
C GLY A 151 27.64 9.73 16.04
N LEU A 152 26.41 9.47 15.58
CA LEU A 152 26.08 8.36 14.70
C LEU A 152 25.95 8.84 13.24
N ARG A 153 26.17 7.92 12.31
CA ARG A 153 25.94 8.13 10.89
C ARG A 153 25.10 6.97 10.34
N MET A 154 23.96 7.29 9.71
CA MET A 154 23.17 6.30 9.00
C MET A 154 23.86 5.96 7.67
N PRO A 155 24.17 4.68 7.39
CA PRO A 155 24.62 4.25 6.07
C PRO A 155 23.51 4.44 5.03
N GLU A 156 23.90 4.51 3.75
CA GLU A 156 22.93 4.57 2.64
C GLU A 156 21.99 3.35 2.64
N GLN A 157 22.54 2.16 2.93
CA GLN A 157 21.78 0.94 3.18
C GLN A 157 22.30 0.29 4.47
N PRO A 158 21.61 0.49 5.61
CA PRO A 158 21.99 -0.13 6.88
C PRO A 158 21.74 -1.63 6.89
N THR A 159 22.35 -2.34 7.85
CA THR A 159 21.91 -3.67 8.21
C THR A 159 20.88 -3.62 9.36
N TRP A 160 20.08 -4.66 9.51
CA TRP A 160 19.18 -4.79 10.66
C TRP A 160 19.96 -4.80 11.97
N THR A 161 21.12 -5.47 12.00
CA THR A 161 22.05 -5.44 13.15
C THR A 161 22.46 -4.01 13.51
N GLN A 162 22.87 -3.20 12.53
CA GLN A 162 23.21 -1.79 12.75
C GLN A 162 22.00 -0.98 13.26
N LEU A 163 20.79 -1.21 12.71
CA LEU A 163 19.60 -0.53 13.22
C LEU A 163 19.30 -0.88 14.66
N GLY A 164 19.49 -2.14 15.06
CA GLY A 164 19.37 -2.57 16.47
C GLY A 164 20.35 -1.85 17.39
N GLU A 165 21.62 -1.71 16.96
CA GLU A 165 22.66 -0.97 17.69
C GLU A 165 22.32 0.53 17.80
N PHE A 166 21.87 1.15 16.72
CA PHE A 166 21.45 2.54 16.72
C PHE A 166 20.20 2.74 17.61
N ALA A 167 19.23 1.83 17.52
CA ALA A 167 18.05 1.87 18.36
C ALA A 167 18.41 1.81 19.85
N ALA A 168 19.34 0.92 20.24
CA ALA A 168 19.83 0.83 21.61
C ALA A 168 20.45 2.15 22.09
N ARG A 169 21.25 2.79 21.26
CA ARG A 169 21.93 4.06 21.59
C ARG A 169 20.99 5.26 21.65
N LEU A 170 19.90 5.23 20.87
CA LEU A 170 18.95 6.35 20.75
C LEU A 170 17.71 6.18 21.63
N ASN A 171 17.54 5.03 22.29
CA ASN A 171 16.39 4.77 23.16
C ASN A 171 16.45 5.59 24.45
N ARG A 172 15.41 6.39 24.68
CA ARG A 172 15.23 7.23 25.89
C ARG A 172 13.78 7.14 26.36
N PRO A 173 13.33 5.97 26.85
CA PRO A 173 11.93 5.75 27.20
C PRO A 173 11.44 6.71 28.29
N ASP A 174 12.33 7.13 29.21
CA ASP A 174 12.01 8.13 30.25
C ASP A 174 11.64 9.50 29.68
N GLN A 175 12.08 9.79 28.45
CA GLN A 175 11.75 11.01 27.70
C GLN A 175 10.65 10.78 26.66
N GLY A 176 10.05 9.58 26.61
CA GLY A 176 9.06 9.20 25.61
C GLY A 176 9.62 9.04 24.20
N GLN A 177 10.95 8.85 24.07
CA GLN A 177 11.64 8.60 22.81
C GLN A 177 12.06 7.13 22.71
N TYR A 178 11.60 6.45 21.68
CA TYR A 178 11.90 5.04 21.42
C TYR A 178 12.92 4.90 20.30
N GLY A 179 13.81 3.92 20.43
CA GLY A 179 14.90 3.71 19.48
C GLY A 179 14.43 3.34 18.10
N ILE A 180 13.38 2.52 18.00
CA ILE A 180 12.84 2.05 16.71
C ILE A 180 11.35 1.77 16.81
N CYS A 181 10.61 2.12 15.76
CA CYS A 181 9.22 1.73 15.55
C CYS A 181 9.12 0.79 14.36
N LEU A 182 8.40 -0.31 14.52
CA LEU A 182 8.13 -1.31 13.49
C LEU A 182 6.69 -1.78 13.62
N ARG A 183 6.09 -2.30 12.54
CA ARG A 183 4.74 -2.86 12.57
C ARG A 183 4.70 -4.11 13.46
N GLY A 184 3.86 -4.11 14.49
CA GLY A 184 3.62 -5.25 15.37
C GLY A 184 2.19 -5.77 15.32
N LYS A 185 1.25 -4.99 14.75
CA LYS A 185 -0.15 -5.36 14.57
C LYS A 185 -0.26 -6.58 13.67
N ALA A 186 -0.94 -7.62 14.14
CA ALA A 186 -1.08 -8.87 13.41
C ALA A 186 -1.86 -8.71 12.10
N GLY A 187 -1.33 -9.24 11.01
CA GLY A 187 -1.95 -9.27 9.70
C GLY A 187 -0.93 -9.52 8.60
N TRP A 188 -1.36 -10.16 7.52
CA TRP A 188 -0.46 -10.45 6.41
C TRP A 188 0.04 -9.18 5.69
N GLY A 189 -0.78 -8.12 5.64
CA GLY A 189 -0.41 -6.81 5.12
C GLY A 189 0.15 -5.86 6.19
N GLU A 190 0.14 -6.25 7.46
CA GLU A 190 0.63 -5.49 8.61
C GLU A 190 2.01 -5.99 9.06
N ASN A 191 2.12 -6.68 10.20
CA ASN A 191 3.42 -7.14 10.71
C ASN A 191 4.13 -8.08 9.74
N MET A 192 3.40 -8.93 9.00
CA MET A 192 4.03 -9.88 8.09
C MET A 192 4.60 -9.23 6.84
N ALA A 193 4.09 -8.08 6.39
CA ALA A 193 4.73 -7.31 5.33
C ALA A 193 6.16 -6.90 5.72
N LEU A 194 6.35 -6.43 6.95
CA LEU A 194 7.67 -6.08 7.47
C LEU A 194 8.51 -7.32 7.80
N ILE A 195 7.96 -8.29 8.55
CA ILE A 195 8.69 -9.48 8.98
C ILE A 195 9.10 -10.34 7.77
N GLY A 196 8.30 -10.37 6.71
CA GLY A 196 8.65 -11.04 5.46
C GLY A 196 9.92 -10.48 4.83
N THR A 197 10.03 -9.17 4.71
CA THR A 197 11.24 -8.53 4.16
C THR A 197 12.44 -8.67 5.10
N LEU A 198 12.21 -8.58 6.41
CA LEU A 198 13.25 -8.82 7.39
C LEU A 198 13.77 -10.26 7.31
N ALA A 199 12.87 -11.24 7.23
CA ALA A 199 13.24 -12.65 7.08
C ALA A 199 14.02 -12.91 5.78
N ASN A 200 13.57 -12.32 4.66
CA ASN A 200 14.31 -12.39 3.39
C ASN A 200 15.73 -11.86 3.53
N ALA A 201 15.91 -10.70 4.20
CA ALA A 201 17.22 -10.11 4.44
C ALA A 201 18.14 -11.01 5.29
N PHE A 202 17.58 -11.82 6.20
CA PHE A 202 18.28 -12.85 6.96
C PHE A 202 18.49 -14.15 6.19
N GLY A 203 18.02 -14.24 4.95
CA GLY A 203 18.17 -15.41 4.07
C GLY A 203 17.09 -16.48 4.23
N ALA A 204 16.04 -16.19 5.01
CA ALA A 204 14.89 -17.09 5.16
C ALA A 204 13.98 -17.08 3.92
N ARG A 205 13.17 -18.11 3.78
CA ARG A 205 12.09 -18.20 2.78
C ARG A 205 10.87 -18.86 3.43
N TRP A 206 9.67 -18.61 2.85
CA TRP A 206 8.43 -19.19 3.35
C TRP A 206 8.37 -20.70 3.09
N PHE A 207 8.70 -21.10 1.86
CA PHE A 207 8.63 -22.49 1.39
C PHE A 207 9.92 -22.86 0.65
N ASP A 208 10.32 -24.12 0.75
CA ASP A 208 11.34 -24.68 -0.11
C ASP A 208 10.80 -24.97 -1.52
N GLU A 209 11.65 -25.43 -2.43
CA GLU A 209 11.29 -25.74 -3.82
C GLU A 209 10.28 -26.89 -3.95
N ARG A 210 9.99 -27.61 -2.86
CA ARG A 210 8.99 -28.68 -2.76
C ARG A 210 7.72 -28.21 -2.06
N TRP A 211 7.58 -26.91 -1.83
CA TRP A 211 6.46 -26.30 -1.09
C TRP A 211 6.37 -26.75 0.38
N GLN A 212 7.49 -27.18 0.98
CA GLN A 212 7.53 -27.44 2.42
C GLN A 212 7.81 -26.13 3.16
N PRO A 213 7.02 -25.78 4.20
CA PRO A 213 7.28 -24.59 5.01
C PRO A 213 8.67 -24.68 5.66
N GLU A 214 9.40 -23.54 5.71
CA GLU A 214 10.77 -23.51 6.28
C GLU A 214 10.88 -22.69 7.58
N PHE A 215 9.82 -22.54 8.34
CA PHE A 215 9.87 -21.76 9.59
C PHE A 215 10.74 -22.39 10.68
N SER A 216 11.03 -23.67 10.61
CA SER A 216 11.97 -24.36 11.52
C SER A 216 13.43 -24.02 11.24
N GLY A 217 13.74 -23.26 10.17
CA GLY A 217 15.10 -22.91 9.78
C GLY A 217 15.75 -21.89 10.71
N GLY A 218 17.09 -21.97 10.82
CA GLY A 218 17.87 -21.05 11.65
C GLY A 218 17.78 -19.60 11.19
N GLU A 219 17.53 -19.34 9.92
CA GLU A 219 17.35 -18.01 9.35
C GLU A 219 16.06 -17.34 9.88
N TRP A 220 14.94 -18.05 9.89
CA TRP A 220 13.69 -17.58 10.49
C TRP A 220 13.86 -17.32 11.99
N LYS A 221 14.57 -18.20 12.70
CA LYS A 221 14.81 -17.97 14.12
C LYS A 221 15.60 -16.69 14.37
N LYS A 222 16.67 -16.44 13.63
CA LYS A 222 17.46 -15.21 13.75
C LYS A 222 16.60 -13.97 13.46
N ALA A 223 15.80 -14.03 12.41
CA ALA A 223 14.92 -12.92 12.01
C ALA A 223 13.87 -12.63 13.09
N LEU A 224 13.16 -13.63 13.57
CA LEU A 224 12.11 -13.45 14.59
C LEU A 224 12.69 -13.04 15.94
N ASP A 225 13.79 -13.62 16.36
CA ASP A 225 14.47 -13.25 17.63
C ASP A 225 14.96 -11.80 17.56
N PHE A 226 15.54 -11.37 16.44
CA PHE A 226 15.92 -9.99 16.23
C PHE A 226 14.70 -9.05 16.35
N TYR A 227 13.62 -9.33 15.60
CA TYR A 227 12.40 -8.53 15.61
C TYR A 227 11.80 -8.40 17.00
N VAL A 228 11.58 -9.54 17.67
CA VAL A 228 10.98 -9.58 19.01
C VAL A 228 11.86 -8.87 20.04
N SER A 229 13.17 -9.20 20.09
CA SER A 229 14.08 -8.62 21.06
C SER A 229 14.26 -7.11 20.87
N THR A 230 14.33 -6.66 19.62
CA THR A 230 14.52 -5.24 19.29
C THR A 230 13.31 -4.41 19.70
N LEU A 231 12.10 -4.85 19.34
CA LEU A 231 10.87 -4.15 19.71
C LEU A 231 10.60 -4.18 21.23
N LYS A 232 10.86 -5.31 21.89
CA LYS A 232 10.71 -5.39 23.36
C LYS A 232 11.64 -4.45 24.12
N ARG A 233 12.86 -4.24 23.62
CA ARG A 233 13.87 -3.42 24.31
C ARG A 233 13.82 -1.95 23.92
N TYR A 234 13.55 -1.65 22.67
CA TYR A 234 13.75 -0.33 22.08
C TYR A 234 12.52 0.21 21.35
N GLY A 235 11.44 -0.56 21.26
CA GLY A 235 10.17 -0.16 20.66
C GLY A 235 9.24 0.55 21.65
N PRO A 236 8.19 1.21 21.17
CA PRO A 236 7.18 1.84 22.00
C PRO A 236 6.33 0.79 22.75
N PRO A 237 5.80 1.14 23.94
CA PRO A 237 4.78 0.33 24.59
C PRO A 237 3.59 0.09 23.65
N GLY A 238 3.06 -1.13 23.65
CA GLY A 238 1.93 -1.47 22.77
C GLY A 238 2.30 -1.66 21.30
N ALA A 239 3.58 -1.84 20.97
CA ALA A 239 4.05 -2.06 19.59
C ALA A 239 3.26 -3.15 18.85
N SER A 240 2.75 -4.19 19.56
CA SER A 240 1.91 -5.26 18.98
C SER A 240 0.56 -4.79 18.42
N SER A 241 0.15 -3.56 18.73
CA SER A 241 -1.07 -2.94 18.19
C SER A 241 -0.78 -1.89 17.12
N ASN A 242 0.50 -1.60 16.85
CA ASN A 242 0.88 -0.56 15.91
C ASN A 242 1.05 -1.14 14.50
N GLY A 243 0.26 -0.62 13.58
CA GLY A 243 0.41 -0.78 12.13
C GLY A 243 1.06 0.46 11.51
N PHE A 244 0.78 0.70 10.22
CA PHE A 244 1.31 1.84 9.50
C PHE A 244 0.90 3.19 10.12
N ASN A 245 -0.41 3.39 10.34
CA ASN A 245 -0.94 4.69 10.80
C ASN A 245 -0.43 5.06 12.20
N GLU A 246 -0.39 4.10 13.12
CA GLU A 246 0.08 4.31 14.48
C GLU A 246 1.57 4.66 14.50
N ASN A 247 2.39 3.96 13.72
CA ASN A 247 3.83 4.23 13.62
C ASN A 247 4.11 5.57 12.93
N LEU A 248 3.36 5.93 11.88
CA LEU A 248 3.43 7.25 11.26
C LEU A 248 3.16 8.37 12.29
N ALA A 249 2.11 8.22 13.09
CA ALA A 249 1.77 9.19 14.14
C ALA A 249 2.86 9.29 15.21
N LEU A 250 3.45 8.16 15.63
CA LEU A 250 4.57 8.12 16.57
C LEU A 250 5.82 8.80 16.00
N PHE A 251 6.17 8.52 14.74
CA PHE A 251 7.32 9.15 14.09
C PHE A 251 7.11 10.65 13.93
N ASN A 252 5.96 11.08 13.40
CA ASN A 252 5.62 12.50 13.19
C ASN A 252 5.60 13.30 14.50
N SER A 253 5.22 12.66 15.63
CA SER A 253 5.27 13.29 16.96
C SER A 253 6.66 13.32 17.59
N GLY A 254 7.68 12.74 16.92
CA GLY A 254 9.06 12.69 17.37
C GLY A 254 9.38 11.57 18.36
N LYS A 255 8.46 10.61 18.54
CA LYS A 255 8.62 9.53 19.53
C LYS A 255 9.47 8.36 19.03
N CYS A 256 9.76 8.25 17.73
CA CYS A 256 10.62 7.21 17.16
C CYS A 256 11.90 7.82 16.62
N ALA A 257 13.04 7.25 16.95
CA ALA A 257 14.33 7.65 16.38
C ALA A 257 14.55 7.04 14.99
N ILE A 258 14.09 5.81 14.80
CA ILE A 258 14.16 5.05 13.54
C ILE A 258 12.78 4.43 13.27
N TRP A 259 12.39 4.39 12.01
CA TRP A 259 11.18 3.71 11.54
C TRP A 259 11.45 3.07 10.17
N VAL A 260 11.14 1.79 10.02
CA VAL A 260 11.23 1.09 8.73
C VAL A 260 9.82 0.76 8.28
N ASP A 261 9.41 1.36 7.17
CA ASP A 261 8.05 1.21 6.66
C ASP A 261 7.91 1.71 5.22
N ALA A 262 6.67 1.76 4.72
CA ALA A 262 6.28 2.17 3.38
C ALA A 262 6.79 3.55 2.99
N SER A 263 7.39 3.65 1.82
CA SER A 263 7.94 4.91 1.29
C SER A 263 6.89 5.99 1.00
N VAL A 264 5.61 5.61 0.90
CA VAL A 264 4.50 6.54 0.74
C VAL A 264 4.37 7.50 1.93
N ALA A 265 4.81 7.09 3.13
CA ALA A 265 4.84 7.97 4.30
C ALA A 265 5.75 9.20 4.12
N GLY A 266 6.64 9.20 3.12
CA GLY A 266 7.60 10.26 2.89
C GLY A 266 6.97 11.65 2.81
N SER A 267 5.85 11.81 2.09
CA SER A 267 5.13 13.09 1.99
C SER A 267 4.58 13.56 3.34
N PHE A 268 4.11 12.64 4.19
CA PHE A 268 3.51 12.98 5.49
C PHE A 268 4.57 13.30 6.55
N VAL A 269 5.72 12.61 6.52
CA VAL A 269 6.81 12.88 7.48
C VAL A 269 7.57 14.17 7.15
N THR A 270 7.52 14.62 5.90
CA THR A 270 8.14 15.90 5.46
C THR A 270 7.17 17.08 5.48
N ASP A 271 5.90 16.85 5.70
CA ASP A 271 4.90 17.91 5.82
C ASP A 271 4.95 18.55 7.21
N LYS A 272 5.41 19.82 7.26
CA LYS A 272 5.53 20.59 8.52
C LYS A 272 4.20 20.83 9.23
N SER A 273 3.07 20.73 8.53
CA SER A 273 1.74 20.84 9.15
C SER A 273 1.34 19.59 9.92
N GLN A 274 1.94 18.42 9.58
CA GLN A 274 1.60 17.12 10.16
C GLN A 274 2.72 16.52 11.00
N SER A 275 3.97 16.90 10.74
CA SER A 275 5.16 16.30 11.37
C SER A 275 5.98 17.34 12.13
N LYS A 276 6.20 17.08 13.40
CA LYS A 276 7.11 17.87 14.26
C LYS A 276 8.58 17.66 13.89
N VAL A 277 8.88 16.63 13.12
CA VAL A 277 10.24 16.19 12.77
C VAL A 277 10.56 16.31 11.27
N ALA A 278 9.73 17.06 10.54
CA ALA A 278 9.85 17.17 9.08
C ALA A 278 11.25 17.55 8.61
N ASP A 279 11.85 18.59 9.19
CA ASP A 279 13.20 19.06 8.83
C ASP A 279 14.32 18.13 9.36
N ALA A 280 14.04 17.34 10.38
CA ALA A 280 14.98 16.43 11.02
C ALA A 280 14.94 15.00 10.43
N THR A 281 14.01 14.70 9.52
CA THR A 281 13.87 13.37 8.93
C THR A 281 14.92 13.13 7.84
N GLY A 282 15.58 11.97 7.93
CA GLY A 282 16.45 11.41 6.90
C GLY A 282 15.90 10.11 6.35
N PHE A 283 16.40 9.72 5.18
CA PHE A 283 15.94 8.56 4.42
C PHE A 283 17.13 7.69 4.03
N ALA A 284 16.97 6.38 4.16
CA ALA A 284 17.93 5.38 3.70
C ALA A 284 17.18 4.19 3.09
N PHE A 285 17.87 3.34 2.34
CA PHE A 285 17.27 2.12 1.81
C PHE A 285 16.78 1.20 2.94
N ALA A 286 15.89 0.28 2.60
CA ALA A 286 15.48 -0.77 3.51
C ALA A 286 16.69 -1.56 4.02
N PRO A 287 16.67 -1.98 5.31
CA PRO A 287 17.82 -2.66 5.89
C PRO A 287 18.05 -4.02 5.25
N ARG A 288 19.28 -4.29 4.85
CA ARG A 288 19.75 -5.64 4.51
C ARG A 288 20.25 -6.36 5.76
N GLU A 289 20.64 -7.61 5.62
CA GLU A 289 21.47 -8.33 6.61
C GLU A 289 22.48 -9.21 5.86
N VAL A 290 22.24 -10.51 5.70
CA VAL A 290 23.12 -11.39 4.91
C VAL A 290 22.94 -11.19 3.41
N THR A 291 21.81 -10.62 3.00
CA THR A 291 21.49 -10.25 1.61
C THR A 291 20.65 -8.96 1.57
N ASP A 292 20.66 -8.28 0.44
CA ASP A 292 19.75 -7.18 0.10
C ASP A 292 18.54 -7.65 -0.73
N LYS A 293 18.57 -8.92 -1.22
CA LYS A 293 17.44 -9.51 -1.93
C LYS A 293 16.20 -9.55 -1.04
N GLY A 294 15.09 -8.99 -1.54
CA GLY A 294 13.83 -8.94 -0.82
C GLY A 294 13.85 -8.15 0.48
N ALA A 295 14.89 -7.36 0.73
CA ALA A 295 14.99 -6.47 1.89
C ALA A 295 13.98 -5.32 1.83
N SER A 296 13.60 -4.90 0.63
CA SER A 296 12.54 -3.92 0.40
C SER A 296 11.37 -4.58 -0.30
N TRP A 297 10.15 -4.25 0.11
CA TRP A 297 8.96 -4.75 -0.58
C TRP A 297 8.64 -3.98 -1.86
N LEU A 298 7.76 -4.56 -2.65
CA LEU A 298 7.05 -3.91 -3.74
C LEU A 298 5.56 -4.05 -3.46
N TYR A 299 4.86 -2.94 -3.34
CA TYR A 299 3.42 -2.94 -3.20
C TYR A 299 2.79 -1.76 -3.96
N SER A 300 1.59 -1.95 -4.46
CA SER A 300 0.78 -0.88 -5.03
C SER A 300 -0.64 -1.03 -4.54
N TRP A 301 -1.19 0.04 -3.97
CA TRP A 301 -2.63 0.16 -3.87
C TRP A 301 -3.17 0.62 -5.21
N ALA A 302 -4.18 -0.07 -5.69
CA ALA A 302 -4.74 0.11 -7.01
C ALA A 302 -6.27 0.04 -6.98
N LEU A 303 -6.90 0.60 -7.99
CA LEU A 303 -8.34 0.61 -8.16
C LEU A 303 -8.74 -0.46 -9.17
N ALA A 304 -9.63 -1.37 -8.78
CA ALA A 304 -10.10 -2.48 -9.59
C ALA A 304 -11.63 -2.55 -9.62
N ILE A 305 -12.18 -3.03 -10.71
CA ILE A 305 -13.62 -3.17 -10.92
C ILE A 305 -13.98 -4.64 -10.78
N PRO A 306 -14.83 -5.04 -9.80
CA PRO A 306 -15.29 -6.41 -9.72
C PRO A 306 -16.20 -6.76 -10.90
N ALA A 307 -16.08 -7.98 -11.43
CA ALA A 307 -16.91 -8.45 -12.54
C ALA A 307 -18.41 -8.38 -12.23
N SER A 308 -18.78 -8.45 -10.94
CA SER A 308 -20.17 -8.33 -10.43
C SER A 308 -20.69 -6.89 -10.38
N SER A 309 -19.87 -5.87 -10.59
CA SER A 309 -20.32 -4.46 -10.58
C SER A 309 -21.35 -4.21 -11.70
N ARG A 310 -22.35 -3.41 -11.36
CA ARG A 310 -23.36 -2.92 -12.30
C ARG A 310 -23.07 -1.52 -12.82
N ALA A 311 -22.12 -0.80 -12.19
CA ALA A 311 -21.69 0.56 -12.53
C ALA A 311 -20.29 0.56 -13.16
N LYS A 312 -20.00 -0.39 -14.09
CA LYS A 312 -18.65 -0.61 -14.63
C LYS A 312 -18.09 0.60 -15.37
N ASP A 313 -18.91 1.32 -16.13
CA ASP A 313 -18.48 2.48 -16.91
C ASP A 313 -18.15 3.65 -15.97
N ALA A 314 -19.01 3.92 -14.99
CA ALA A 314 -18.76 4.91 -13.95
C ALA A 314 -17.51 4.57 -13.11
N ALA A 315 -17.35 3.30 -12.74
CA ALA A 315 -16.17 2.81 -12.02
C ALA A 315 -14.88 3.01 -12.83
N LYS A 316 -14.94 2.71 -14.13
CA LYS A 316 -13.79 2.90 -15.04
C LYS A 316 -13.45 4.38 -15.23
N ALA A 317 -14.46 5.23 -15.42
CA ALA A 317 -14.25 6.69 -15.53
C ALA A 317 -13.57 7.24 -14.29
N PHE A 318 -14.06 6.89 -13.08
CA PHE A 318 -13.46 7.34 -11.83
C PHE A 318 -12.06 6.77 -11.63
N ALA A 319 -11.85 5.47 -11.81
CA ALA A 319 -10.53 4.83 -11.65
C ALA A 319 -9.49 5.43 -12.59
N THR A 320 -9.87 5.68 -13.85
CA THR A 320 -9.00 6.33 -14.84
C THR A 320 -8.61 7.75 -14.41
N TRP A 321 -9.58 8.56 -13.96
CA TRP A 321 -9.32 9.90 -13.46
C TRP A 321 -8.43 9.88 -12.22
N ALA A 322 -8.78 9.07 -11.22
CA ALA A 322 -8.11 9.02 -9.92
C ALA A 322 -6.65 8.54 -9.98
N THR A 323 -6.26 7.85 -11.07
CA THR A 323 -4.90 7.32 -11.27
C THR A 323 -4.17 7.97 -12.46
N SER A 324 -4.74 9.06 -13.01
CA SER A 324 -4.18 9.78 -14.15
C SER A 324 -3.07 10.75 -13.78
N GLN A 325 -2.33 11.20 -14.77
CA GLN A 325 -1.40 12.32 -14.63
C GLN A 325 -2.14 13.62 -14.24
N ALA A 326 -3.38 13.80 -14.70
CA ALA A 326 -4.22 14.95 -14.36
C ALA A 326 -4.56 14.98 -12.86
N TYR A 327 -4.84 13.82 -12.24
CA TYR A 327 -5.00 13.73 -10.79
C TYR A 327 -3.70 14.09 -10.06
N GLY A 328 -2.55 13.58 -10.53
CA GLY A 328 -1.24 13.96 -9.98
C GLY A 328 -1.00 15.46 -10.02
N LYS A 329 -1.35 16.10 -11.14
CA LYS A 329 -1.27 17.57 -11.27
C LYS A 329 -2.24 18.26 -10.30
N LEU A 330 -3.46 17.78 -10.15
CA LEU A 330 -4.42 18.33 -9.19
C LEU A 330 -3.87 18.29 -7.76
N VAL A 331 -3.25 17.18 -7.35
CA VAL A 331 -2.59 17.06 -6.04
C VAL A 331 -1.44 18.07 -5.92
N ALA A 332 -0.59 18.18 -6.94
CA ALA A 332 0.53 19.13 -6.93
C ALA A 332 0.04 20.59 -6.77
N ASP A 333 -1.02 20.96 -7.47
CA ASP A 333 -1.57 22.31 -7.48
C ASP A 333 -2.29 22.66 -6.15
N ARG A 334 -2.96 21.68 -5.53
CA ARG A 334 -3.78 21.90 -4.33
C ARG A 334 -3.04 21.66 -3.03
N GLU A 335 -2.12 20.71 -3.03
CA GLU A 335 -1.50 20.19 -1.80
C GLU A 335 0.05 20.23 -1.85
N GLY A 336 0.61 20.63 -2.97
CA GLY A 336 2.05 20.70 -3.18
C GLY A 336 2.63 19.48 -3.86
N VAL A 337 3.72 19.68 -4.59
CA VAL A 337 4.36 18.70 -5.47
C VAL A 337 4.82 17.44 -4.71
N ALA A 338 5.32 17.58 -3.48
CA ALA A 338 5.77 16.44 -2.66
C ALA A 338 4.65 15.46 -2.30
N ASN A 339 3.39 15.88 -2.43
CA ASN A 339 2.20 15.09 -2.10
C ASN A 339 1.63 14.29 -3.29
N VAL A 340 2.21 14.43 -4.48
CA VAL A 340 1.81 13.63 -5.64
C VAL A 340 2.03 12.14 -5.31
N PRO A 341 1.03 11.26 -5.59
CA PRO A 341 1.15 9.83 -5.32
C PRO A 341 2.41 9.24 -5.95
N PRO A 342 3.30 8.60 -5.16
CA PRO A 342 4.58 8.12 -5.67
C PRO A 342 4.48 6.77 -6.39
N GLY A 343 5.54 6.39 -7.07
CA GLY A 343 5.84 5.01 -7.44
C GLY A 343 5.09 4.43 -8.63
N THR A 344 4.12 5.13 -9.20
CA THR A 344 3.31 4.57 -10.29
C THR A 344 3.82 4.91 -11.67
N ARG A 345 4.29 6.15 -11.88
CA ARG A 345 4.62 6.70 -13.19
C ARG A 345 6.04 7.24 -13.26
N ALA A 346 6.70 7.02 -14.40
CA ALA A 346 8.03 7.59 -14.64
C ALA A 346 7.99 9.12 -14.67
N SER A 347 6.94 9.71 -15.25
CA SER A 347 6.74 11.16 -15.33
C SER A 347 6.58 11.85 -13.98
N THR A 348 6.19 11.13 -12.91
CA THR A 348 6.12 11.67 -11.55
C THR A 348 7.49 12.17 -11.06
N TYR A 349 8.57 11.50 -11.47
CA TYR A 349 9.94 11.78 -10.99
C TYR A 349 10.64 12.91 -11.76
N SER A 350 9.91 14.00 -11.98
CA SER A 350 10.43 15.24 -12.54
C SER A 350 11.47 15.91 -11.62
N GLU A 351 12.27 16.84 -12.15
CA GLU A 351 13.21 17.63 -11.33
C GLU A 351 12.48 18.35 -10.17
N ALA A 352 11.29 18.88 -10.42
CA ALA A 352 10.48 19.56 -9.40
C ALA A 352 10.07 18.60 -8.28
N TYR A 353 9.63 17.37 -8.62
CA TYR A 353 9.27 16.37 -7.62
C TYR A 353 10.49 15.89 -6.83
N LEU A 354 11.62 15.60 -7.50
CA LEU A 354 12.85 15.18 -6.85
C LEU A 354 13.41 16.24 -5.90
N ALA A 355 13.23 17.52 -6.23
CA ALA A 355 13.64 18.64 -5.37
C ALA A 355 12.71 18.83 -4.16
N ALA A 356 11.40 18.62 -4.34
CA ALA A 356 10.40 18.83 -3.30
C ALA A 356 10.26 17.61 -2.35
N ALA A 357 10.57 16.39 -2.81
CA ALA A 357 10.37 15.14 -2.11
C ALA A 357 11.72 14.44 -1.82
N PRO A 358 12.37 14.71 -0.69
CA PRO A 358 13.70 14.15 -0.38
C PRO A 358 13.73 12.62 -0.29
N PHE A 359 12.58 11.96 -0.11
CA PHE A 359 12.42 10.51 -0.12
C PHE A 359 12.29 9.92 -1.54
N ALA A 360 12.03 10.75 -2.57
CA ALA A 360 11.65 10.29 -3.91
C ALA A 360 12.74 9.42 -4.57
N ARG A 361 14.01 9.82 -4.44
CA ARG A 361 15.13 9.06 -5.02
C ARG A 361 15.26 7.67 -4.40
N VAL A 362 15.20 7.57 -3.07
CA VAL A 362 15.29 6.28 -2.37
C VAL A 362 14.09 5.40 -2.74
N THR A 363 12.90 5.97 -2.85
CA THR A 363 11.69 5.25 -3.29
C THR A 363 11.86 4.69 -4.71
N LEU A 364 12.23 5.53 -5.68
CA LEU A 364 12.37 5.12 -7.07
C LEU A 364 13.44 4.03 -7.24
N GLU A 365 14.61 4.22 -6.64
CA GLU A 365 15.70 3.25 -6.74
C GLU A 365 15.35 1.94 -6.01
N SER A 366 14.60 1.98 -4.90
CA SER A 366 14.08 0.77 -4.26
C SER A 366 13.14 0.01 -5.19
N LEU A 367 12.17 0.69 -5.82
CA LEU A 367 11.23 0.08 -6.77
C LEU A 367 11.90 -0.54 -8.00
N LYS A 368 13.04 0.02 -8.43
CA LYS A 368 13.82 -0.53 -9.55
C LYS A 368 14.64 -1.78 -9.18
N ARG A 369 14.99 -1.94 -7.90
CA ARG A 369 15.84 -3.05 -7.41
C ARG A 369 15.06 -4.29 -7.02
N VAL A 370 13.74 -4.19 -6.88
CA VAL A 370 12.92 -5.33 -6.42
C VAL A 370 12.83 -6.42 -7.48
N ASP A 371 13.02 -7.67 -7.03
CA ASP A 371 12.84 -8.88 -7.84
C ASP A 371 11.93 -9.86 -7.09
N PRO A 372 10.62 -9.88 -7.42
CA PRO A 372 9.66 -10.78 -6.77
C PRO A 372 9.91 -12.27 -7.06
N ASN A 373 10.71 -12.59 -8.07
CA ASN A 373 11.03 -13.99 -8.42
C ASN A 373 12.21 -14.52 -7.62
N HIS A 374 13.04 -13.62 -7.05
CA HIS A 374 14.22 -14.00 -6.26
C HIS A 374 14.25 -13.20 -4.95
N PRO A 375 13.24 -13.40 -4.05
CA PRO A 375 13.06 -12.54 -2.86
C PRO A 375 14.10 -12.80 -1.76
N THR A 376 14.95 -13.81 -1.87
CA THR A 376 15.99 -14.14 -0.88
C THR A 376 17.16 -14.89 -1.54
N LEU A 377 18.10 -15.41 -0.73
CA LEU A 377 19.30 -16.12 -1.23
C LEU A 377 18.97 -17.45 -1.91
N LYS A 378 18.07 -18.23 -1.32
CA LYS A 378 17.70 -19.54 -1.83
C LYS A 378 16.60 -19.44 -2.87
N PRO A 379 16.53 -20.34 -3.87
CA PRO A 379 15.40 -20.42 -4.79
C PRO A 379 14.08 -20.63 -4.04
N VAL A 380 13.01 -20.08 -4.59
CA VAL A 380 11.65 -20.20 -4.04
C VAL A 380 10.68 -20.67 -5.13
N PRO A 381 9.62 -21.42 -4.78
CA PRO A 381 8.63 -21.88 -5.76
C PRO A 381 7.52 -20.86 -6.04
N TYR A 382 7.59 -19.66 -5.43
CA TYR A 382 6.56 -18.64 -5.48
C TYR A 382 7.09 -17.30 -6.02
N VAL A 383 6.15 -16.44 -6.40
CA VAL A 383 6.41 -15.03 -6.71
C VAL A 383 5.95 -14.17 -5.53
N GLY A 384 6.75 -13.17 -5.15
CA GLY A 384 6.43 -12.21 -4.10
C GLY A 384 7.62 -11.94 -3.19
N ILE A 385 7.62 -10.81 -2.52
CA ILE A 385 8.68 -10.38 -1.59
C ILE A 385 8.18 -10.46 -0.16
N GLN A 386 7.28 -9.56 0.24
CA GLN A 386 6.65 -9.52 1.56
C GLN A 386 5.45 -10.47 1.68
N LEU A 387 5.05 -11.07 0.60
CA LEU A 387 3.91 -11.97 0.48
C LEU A 387 4.25 -13.12 -0.48
N VAL A 388 3.43 -14.16 -0.47
CA VAL A 388 3.50 -15.27 -1.41
C VAL A 388 2.23 -15.24 -2.27
N THR A 389 2.38 -15.15 -3.59
CA THR A 389 1.23 -15.02 -4.52
C THR A 389 0.58 -16.38 -4.78
N ILE A 390 -0.08 -16.92 -3.76
CA ILE A 390 -0.90 -18.14 -3.81
C ILE A 390 -2.23 -17.88 -3.09
N PRO A 391 -3.33 -18.57 -3.47
CA PRO A 391 -4.65 -18.35 -2.88
C PRO A 391 -4.69 -18.51 -1.35
N GLU A 392 -3.90 -19.41 -0.80
CA GLU A 392 -3.85 -19.75 0.62
C GLU A 392 -3.12 -18.71 1.46
N PHE A 393 -2.30 -17.85 0.85
CA PHE A 393 -1.40 -16.96 1.58
C PHE A 393 -2.12 -16.02 2.54
N GLN A 394 -3.28 -15.51 2.17
CA GLN A 394 -4.03 -14.61 3.06
C GLN A 394 -4.34 -15.27 4.42
N ALA A 395 -4.71 -16.54 4.40
CA ALA A 395 -4.98 -17.31 5.63
C ALA A 395 -3.66 -17.61 6.37
N ILE A 396 -2.67 -18.15 5.67
CA ILE A 396 -1.35 -18.49 6.22
C ILE A 396 -0.66 -17.25 6.81
N GLY A 397 -0.53 -16.18 6.04
CA GLY A 397 0.12 -14.96 6.47
C GLY A 397 -0.58 -14.29 7.66
N THR A 398 -1.92 -14.34 7.71
CA THR A 398 -2.69 -13.85 8.86
C THR A 398 -2.44 -14.69 10.10
N GLN A 399 -2.42 -16.02 9.96
CA GLN A 399 -2.16 -16.92 11.08
C GLN A 399 -0.72 -16.76 11.61
N VAL A 400 0.27 -16.75 10.73
CA VAL A 400 1.67 -16.54 11.11
C VAL A 400 1.85 -15.16 11.75
N GLY A 401 1.19 -14.13 11.24
CA GLY A 401 1.21 -12.79 11.83
C GLY A 401 0.69 -12.75 13.26
N LYS A 402 -0.37 -13.50 13.55
CA LYS A 402 -0.90 -13.65 14.93
C LYS A 402 0.09 -14.37 15.85
N LEU A 403 0.72 -15.45 15.38
CA LEU A 403 1.73 -16.19 16.15
C LEU A 403 2.94 -15.30 16.48
N PHE A 404 3.42 -14.52 15.54
CA PHE A 404 4.56 -13.63 15.74
C PHE A 404 4.21 -12.42 16.62
N SER A 405 2.98 -11.92 16.53
CA SER A 405 2.47 -10.92 17.48
C SER A 405 2.35 -11.49 18.89
N ALA A 406 1.95 -12.75 19.05
CA ALA A 406 1.93 -13.44 20.34
C ALA A 406 3.34 -13.62 20.94
N ALA A 407 4.35 -13.87 20.09
CA ALA A 407 5.76 -13.89 20.51
C ALA A 407 6.22 -12.49 20.95
N LEU A 408 5.82 -11.45 20.22
CA LEU A 408 6.14 -10.06 20.58
C LEU A 408 5.54 -9.66 21.94
N THR A 409 4.31 -10.07 22.24
CA THR A 409 3.66 -9.81 23.53
C THR A 409 4.16 -10.71 24.67
N GLY A 410 4.93 -11.75 24.37
CA GLY A 410 5.45 -12.71 25.35
C GLY A 410 4.43 -13.80 25.76
N GLN A 411 3.32 -13.94 25.01
CA GLN A 411 2.36 -15.02 25.21
C GLN A 411 2.94 -16.39 24.82
N MET A 412 3.93 -16.39 23.96
CA MET A 412 4.73 -17.56 23.59
C MET A 412 6.19 -17.16 23.30
N SER A 413 7.09 -18.12 23.26
CA SER A 413 8.47 -17.89 22.81
C SER A 413 8.54 -17.81 21.28
N SER A 414 9.62 -17.24 20.73
CA SER A 414 9.89 -17.28 19.28
C SER A 414 9.91 -18.71 18.74
N ASP A 415 10.52 -19.66 19.49
CA ASP A 415 10.60 -21.07 19.10
C ASP A 415 9.21 -21.72 19.02
N GLN A 416 8.33 -21.43 19.97
CA GLN A 416 6.93 -21.89 19.96
C GLN A 416 6.15 -21.29 18.77
N ALA A 417 6.36 -20.00 18.50
CA ALA A 417 5.70 -19.32 17.38
C ALA A 417 6.15 -19.90 16.02
N LEU A 418 7.46 -20.16 15.87
CA LEU A 418 8.01 -20.78 14.66
C LEU A 418 7.54 -22.22 14.48
N ALA A 419 7.50 -23.02 15.56
CA ALA A 419 6.99 -24.38 15.52
C ALA A 419 5.50 -24.43 15.11
N ALA A 420 4.69 -23.49 15.61
CA ALA A 420 3.29 -23.37 15.22
C ALA A 420 3.12 -22.86 13.77
N ALA A 421 3.97 -21.93 13.33
CA ALA A 421 3.98 -21.43 11.95
C ALA A 421 4.38 -22.53 10.94
N GLN A 422 5.29 -23.46 11.33
CA GLN A 422 5.69 -24.62 10.51
C GLN A 422 4.52 -25.56 10.20
N GLN A 423 3.49 -25.54 11.04
CA GLN A 423 2.32 -26.42 10.93
C GLN A 423 1.10 -25.71 10.32
N SER A 424 1.18 -24.37 10.06
CA SER A 424 0.10 -23.57 9.47
C SER A 424 0.06 -23.74 7.96
#